data_2b2553975bbd96e23d7059b0bcd41b1f
#
_entry.id   2b2553975bbd96e23d7059b0bcd41b1f
#
_cell.length_a   1.000
_cell.length_b   1.000
_cell.length_c   1.000
_cell.angle_alpha   90.00
_cell.angle_beta   90.00
_cell.angle_gamma   90.00
#
_symmetry.space_group_name_H-M   'P 1'
#
loop_
_entity.id
_entity.type
_entity.pdbx_description
1 polymer ?
#
loop_
_entity_poly.entity_id
_entity_poly.type
_entity_poly.pdbx_seq_one_letter_code
_entity_poly.pdbx_strand_id
1 'polypeptide(L)'
;MIKNDLFLRALNNETVERPPVWMMRQAGRYLPEFRALRDKYDFFTRCETPELAAEITVQPIRIVKPDAAILFSDILVVPRAMGIHVELKDNLGPIIPNPIRTMEQVNQVFVPNIHETLGYVMDAVKLTKEMLNDEVPLIGFAGSPWTIFCYAVEGKGSKSFDTAKGFCFSNPVAAHSLLQKITDTTILYLKEKVKAGCNAIQIFDSWGGMLSPEDYKEFSWQYINQIVEALAEDTKVIVFGKGCWFALNDMAKSKASALGVDWTCSPRNARYLTGGKITLQGNFDPSRLLSPIPTIKKMVHQMIDEFGKDNYIVNLGHGILPNIPVDHAKAFVEAVKEYKS
;
A
#
# COMPACT_ATOMS: atom_id res chain seq x y z
N MET A 1 -5.43 15.96 -18.63
CA MET A 1 -4.88 14.62 -19.05
C MET A 1 -3.53 14.45 -18.37
N ILE A 2 -3.25 13.32 -17.73
CA ILE A 2 -1.98 13.06 -17.03
C ILE A 2 -0.83 13.13 -18.04
N LYS A 3 0.20 13.94 -17.72
CA LYS A 3 1.36 14.17 -18.61
C LYS A 3 2.29 12.95 -18.68
N ASN A 4 2.54 12.32 -17.54
CA ASN A 4 3.26 11.05 -17.44
C ASN A 4 2.27 9.94 -17.09
N ASP A 5 1.80 9.22 -18.08
CA ASP A 5 0.78 8.16 -17.96
C ASP A 5 1.34 6.74 -17.93
N LEU A 6 2.66 6.57 -17.93
CA LEU A 6 3.34 5.27 -17.98
C LEU A 6 2.80 4.27 -16.95
N PHE A 7 2.55 4.75 -15.72
CA PHE A 7 2.01 3.93 -14.64
C PHE A 7 0.60 3.40 -14.96
N LEU A 8 -0.27 4.25 -15.50
CA LEU A 8 -1.64 3.86 -15.86
C LEU A 8 -1.65 2.93 -17.08
N ARG A 9 -0.78 3.17 -18.08
CA ARG A 9 -0.61 2.29 -19.23
C ARG A 9 -0.12 0.90 -18.81
N ALA A 10 0.86 0.83 -17.89
CA ALA A 10 1.31 -0.45 -17.35
C ALA A 10 0.19 -1.20 -16.60
N LEU A 11 -0.68 -0.50 -15.87
CA LEU A 11 -1.87 -1.08 -15.21
C LEU A 11 -2.96 -1.53 -16.20
N ASN A 12 -2.95 -0.99 -17.41
CA ASN A 12 -3.82 -1.42 -18.52
C ASN A 12 -3.22 -2.57 -19.35
N ASN A 13 -2.06 -3.09 -18.98
CA ASN A 13 -1.29 -4.05 -19.77
C ASN A 13 -0.92 -3.54 -21.18
N GLU A 14 -0.74 -2.22 -21.32
CA GLU A 14 -0.26 -1.60 -22.54
C GLU A 14 1.27 -1.66 -22.61
N THR A 15 1.80 -1.74 -23.83
CA THR A 15 3.26 -1.63 -24.04
C THR A 15 3.74 -0.23 -23.67
N VAL A 16 4.84 -0.18 -22.94
CA VAL A 16 5.46 1.05 -22.45
C VAL A 16 6.92 1.17 -22.93
N GLU A 17 7.41 2.37 -23.02
CA GLU A 17 8.79 2.67 -23.46
C GLU A 17 9.81 2.10 -22.46
N ARG A 18 9.47 2.16 -21.18
CA ARG A 18 10.17 1.58 -20.03
C ARG A 18 9.16 1.26 -18.93
N PRO A 19 9.47 0.37 -17.97
CA PRO A 19 8.59 0.20 -16.83
C PRO A 19 8.48 1.52 -16.03
N PRO A 20 7.29 1.88 -15.54
CA PRO A 20 7.16 2.98 -14.60
C PRO A 20 7.76 2.62 -13.23
N VAL A 21 8.13 3.65 -12.44
CA VAL A 21 8.71 3.48 -11.12
C VAL A 21 8.07 4.38 -10.07
N TRP A 22 7.78 3.80 -8.91
CA TRP A 22 7.49 4.52 -7.68
C TRP A 22 8.02 3.69 -6.49
N MET A 23 8.01 4.25 -5.28
CA MET A 23 8.52 3.55 -4.10
C MET A 23 7.50 3.56 -2.97
N MET A 24 7.23 2.40 -2.37
CA MET A 24 6.44 2.34 -1.13
C MET A 24 7.07 3.22 -0.05
N ARG A 25 6.23 4.05 0.59
CA ARG A 25 6.65 5.04 1.60
C ARG A 25 7.60 6.11 1.05
N GLN A 26 7.52 6.43 -0.25
CA GLN A 26 8.32 7.49 -0.88
C GLN A 26 8.12 8.85 -0.20
N ALA A 27 6.93 9.17 0.30
CA ALA A 27 6.69 10.27 1.23
C ALA A 27 7.05 9.82 2.64
N GLY A 28 8.33 9.95 3.02
CA GLY A 28 8.80 9.28 4.22
C GLY A 28 10.05 9.86 4.87
N ARG A 29 10.41 9.24 6.00
CA ARG A 29 11.46 9.70 6.94
C ARG A 29 12.86 9.82 6.33
N TYR A 30 13.14 9.25 5.18
CA TYR A 30 14.43 9.41 4.50
C TYR A 30 14.60 10.82 3.92
N LEU A 31 13.50 11.56 3.64
CA LEU A 31 13.52 12.94 3.14
C LEU A 31 13.70 13.94 4.30
N PRO A 32 14.66 14.89 4.18
CA PRO A 32 14.82 15.99 5.15
C PRO A 32 13.56 16.85 5.28
N GLU A 33 12.88 17.14 4.17
CA GLU A 33 11.66 17.95 4.11
C GLU A 33 10.51 17.28 4.89
N PHE A 34 10.38 15.98 4.79
CA PHE A 34 9.42 15.21 5.58
C PHE A 34 9.75 15.30 7.08
N ARG A 35 11.04 15.16 7.45
CA ARG A 35 11.45 15.24 8.86
C ARG A 35 11.18 16.62 9.44
N ALA A 36 11.38 17.70 8.68
CA ALA A 36 11.11 19.07 9.12
C ALA A 36 9.60 19.28 9.47
N LEU A 37 8.69 18.62 8.75
CA LEU A 37 7.26 18.65 9.09
C LEU A 37 6.94 17.72 10.27
N ARG A 38 7.56 16.55 10.34
CA ARG A 38 7.39 15.62 11.46
C ARG A 38 7.82 16.23 12.79
N ASP A 39 8.86 17.03 12.80
CA ASP A 39 9.40 17.64 14.02
C ASP A 39 8.49 18.80 14.54
N LYS A 40 7.60 19.31 13.67
CA LYS A 40 6.63 20.39 14.02
C LYS A 40 5.23 19.88 14.35
N TYR A 41 4.83 18.78 13.73
CA TYR A 41 3.45 18.27 13.80
C TYR A 41 3.48 16.78 14.12
N ASP A 42 2.63 16.36 15.06
CA ASP A 42 2.43 14.95 15.34
C ASP A 42 1.87 14.20 14.13
N PHE A 43 1.86 12.88 14.22
CA PHE A 43 1.51 12.04 13.07
C PHE A 43 0.06 12.22 12.61
N PHE A 44 -0.89 12.24 13.54
CA PHE A 44 -2.31 12.36 13.17
C PHE A 44 -2.61 13.76 12.66
N THR A 45 -2.04 14.80 13.25
CA THR A 45 -2.14 16.17 12.72
C THR A 45 -1.69 16.23 11.25
N ARG A 46 -0.59 15.57 10.88
CA ARG A 46 -0.13 15.51 9.48
C ARG A 46 -1.08 14.73 8.56
N CYS A 47 -1.73 13.68 9.07
CA CYS A 47 -2.70 12.91 8.28
C CYS A 47 -4.06 13.64 8.14
N GLU A 48 -4.47 14.37 9.19
CA GLU A 48 -5.80 14.98 9.31
C GLU A 48 -5.86 16.42 8.79
N THR A 49 -4.69 17.02 8.48
CA THR A 49 -4.60 18.34 7.88
C THR A 49 -4.35 18.20 6.38
N PRO A 50 -5.33 18.51 5.50
CA PRO A 50 -5.22 18.30 4.06
C PRO A 50 -3.97 18.94 3.43
N GLU A 51 -3.61 20.16 3.85
CA GLU A 51 -2.46 20.92 3.35
C GLU A 51 -1.14 20.19 3.68
N LEU A 52 -1.02 19.67 4.89
CA LEU A 52 0.18 18.92 5.31
C LEU A 52 0.27 17.56 4.58
N ALA A 53 -0.84 16.84 4.46
CA ALA A 53 -0.87 15.58 3.75
C ALA A 53 -0.54 15.75 2.26
N ALA A 54 -1.08 16.79 1.61
CA ALA A 54 -0.80 17.11 0.22
C ALA A 54 0.67 17.53 0.02
N GLU A 55 1.20 18.44 0.84
CA GLU A 55 2.61 18.84 0.76
C GLU A 55 3.55 17.63 0.92
N ILE A 56 3.32 16.79 1.92
CA ILE A 56 4.11 15.59 2.15
C ILE A 56 4.03 14.65 0.94
N THR A 57 2.86 14.53 0.32
CA THR A 57 2.65 13.67 -0.86
C THR A 57 3.47 14.13 -2.06
N VAL A 58 3.58 15.44 -2.29
CA VAL A 58 4.27 15.98 -3.47
C VAL A 58 5.78 16.12 -3.29
N GLN A 59 6.31 16.11 -2.06
CA GLN A 59 7.76 16.20 -1.81
C GLN A 59 8.57 15.20 -2.64
N PRO A 60 8.28 13.87 -2.65
CA PRO A 60 9.05 12.93 -3.46
C PRO A 60 8.91 13.18 -4.97
N ILE A 61 7.80 13.74 -5.44
CA ILE A 61 7.63 14.06 -6.87
C ILE A 61 8.62 15.15 -7.28
N ARG A 62 8.81 16.17 -6.44
CA ARG A 62 9.77 17.24 -6.68
C ARG A 62 11.24 16.79 -6.54
N ILE A 63 11.53 15.93 -5.55
CA ILE A 63 12.90 15.59 -5.13
C ILE A 63 13.44 14.35 -5.85
N VAL A 64 12.66 13.28 -5.90
CA VAL A 64 13.08 11.95 -6.41
C VAL A 64 12.52 11.69 -7.81
N LYS A 65 11.41 12.36 -8.15
CA LYS A 65 10.77 12.32 -9.48
C LYS A 65 10.30 10.92 -9.92
N PRO A 66 9.56 10.16 -9.11
CA PRO A 66 8.94 8.90 -9.55
C PRO A 66 7.84 9.14 -10.57
N ASP A 67 7.31 8.06 -11.18
CA ASP A 67 6.26 8.11 -12.21
C ASP A 67 4.82 8.08 -11.63
N ALA A 68 4.67 7.96 -10.32
CA ALA A 68 3.38 8.06 -9.63
C ALA A 68 3.54 8.65 -8.23
N ALA A 69 2.55 9.41 -7.78
CA ALA A 69 2.40 9.85 -6.40
C ALA A 69 1.55 8.82 -5.63
N ILE A 70 1.79 8.68 -4.33
CA ILE A 70 0.90 7.98 -3.42
C ILE A 70 0.55 8.93 -2.26
N LEU A 71 -0.74 9.06 -1.97
CA LEU A 71 -1.23 9.96 -0.94
C LEU A 71 -0.57 9.65 0.40
N PHE A 72 -0.07 10.67 1.10
CA PHE A 72 0.34 10.50 2.48
C PHE A 72 -0.89 10.37 3.38
N SER A 73 -1.00 9.25 4.05
CA SER A 73 -2.03 8.89 5.02
C SER A 73 -1.55 7.69 5.84
N ASP A 74 -2.44 7.09 6.63
CA ASP A 74 -2.17 5.83 7.35
C ASP A 74 -3.30 4.82 7.12
N ILE A 75 -2.97 3.53 7.25
CA ILE A 75 -3.98 2.45 7.18
C ILE A 75 -4.91 2.48 8.41
N LEU A 76 -4.46 3.04 9.53
CA LEU A 76 -5.18 3.08 10.80
C LEU A 76 -6.24 4.20 10.89
N VAL A 77 -6.35 5.06 9.87
CA VAL A 77 -7.47 6.02 9.78
C VAL A 77 -8.80 5.27 9.65
N VAL A 78 -8.80 4.10 9.00
CA VAL A 78 -9.99 3.25 8.85
C VAL A 78 -10.49 2.73 10.20
N PRO A 79 -9.72 2.00 11.01
CA PRO A 79 -10.21 1.55 12.31
C PRO A 79 -10.56 2.71 13.26
N ARG A 80 -9.85 3.85 13.21
CA ARG A 80 -10.24 5.04 13.98
C ARG A 80 -11.64 5.54 13.60
N ALA A 81 -11.94 5.62 12.30
CA ALA A 81 -13.27 5.99 11.82
C ALA A 81 -14.35 5.00 12.27
N MET A 82 -14.00 3.72 12.45
CA MET A 82 -14.88 2.67 12.94
C MET A 82 -15.10 2.68 14.47
N GLY A 83 -14.57 3.67 15.19
CA GLY A 83 -14.67 3.80 16.64
C GLY A 83 -13.59 3.07 17.44
N ILE A 84 -12.56 2.52 16.79
CA ILE A 84 -11.45 1.87 17.48
C ILE A 84 -10.41 2.93 17.86
N HIS A 85 -10.14 3.08 19.16
CA HIS A 85 -9.15 4.03 19.65
C HIS A 85 -7.72 3.57 19.30
N VAL A 86 -6.98 4.41 18.60
CA VAL A 86 -5.60 4.16 18.15
C VAL A 86 -4.69 5.25 18.67
N GLU A 87 -3.63 4.88 19.34
CA GLU A 87 -2.53 5.74 19.78
C GLU A 87 -1.27 5.44 18.94
N LEU A 88 -0.43 6.46 18.73
CA LEU A 88 0.92 6.27 18.23
C LEU A 88 1.90 6.61 19.34
N LYS A 89 2.72 5.64 19.73
CA LYS A 89 3.80 5.84 20.69
C LYS A 89 5.14 5.81 20.01
N ASP A 90 5.98 6.79 20.31
CA ASP A 90 7.33 6.84 19.81
C ASP A 90 8.06 5.53 20.11
N ASN A 91 8.77 5.01 19.10
CA ASN A 91 9.52 3.75 19.12
C ASN A 91 8.72 2.45 19.28
N LEU A 92 7.41 2.50 19.56
CA LEU A 92 6.54 1.31 19.68
C LEU A 92 5.61 1.14 18.48
N GLY A 93 5.37 2.23 17.73
CA GLY A 93 4.40 2.24 16.64
C GLY A 93 2.94 2.34 17.13
N PRO A 94 1.99 1.85 16.35
CA PRO A 94 0.57 1.92 16.69
C PRO A 94 0.23 1.01 17.87
N ILE A 95 -0.59 1.54 18.79
CA ILE A 95 -1.14 0.82 19.94
C ILE A 95 -2.65 1.01 19.95
N ILE A 96 -3.38 -0.07 20.19
CA ILE A 96 -4.81 -0.07 20.44
C ILE A 96 -5.01 -0.49 21.90
N PRO A 97 -5.25 0.48 22.81
CA PRO A 97 -5.29 0.22 24.24
C PRO A 97 -6.39 -0.76 24.65
N ASN A 98 -7.51 -0.73 23.90
CA ASN A 98 -8.66 -1.61 24.13
C ASN A 98 -8.83 -2.54 22.92
N PRO A 99 -8.02 -3.61 22.77
CA PRO A 99 -8.09 -4.51 21.63
C PRO A 99 -9.39 -5.31 21.63
N ILE A 100 -9.85 -5.67 20.43
CA ILE A 100 -11.12 -6.38 20.23
C ILE A 100 -10.90 -7.87 20.35
N ARG A 101 -11.54 -8.52 21.32
CA ARG A 101 -11.34 -9.96 21.61
C ARG A 101 -12.62 -10.70 21.97
N THR A 102 -13.78 -10.04 21.90
CA THR A 102 -15.08 -10.67 22.15
C THR A 102 -16.11 -10.23 21.11
N MET A 103 -17.18 -11.00 20.96
CA MET A 103 -18.29 -10.65 20.07
C MET A 103 -18.96 -9.34 20.49
N GLU A 104 -19.06 -9.07 21.81
CA GLU A 104 -19.64 -7.83 22.33
C GLU A 104 -18.83 -6.62 21.86
N GLN A 105 -17.49 -6.70 21.91
CA GLN A 105 -16.61 -5.65 21.41
C GLN A 105 -16.71 -5.50 19.88
N VAL A 106 -16.80 -6.62 19.13
CA VAL A 106 -17.05 -6.59 17.68
C VAL A 106 -18.37 -5.88 17.35
N ASN A 107 -19.42 -6.09 18.17
CA ASN A 107 -20.71 -5.44 17.95
C ASN A 107 -20.68 -3.92 18.17
N GLN A 108 -19.74 -3.42 18.98
CA GLN A 108 -19.53 -1.98 19.18
C GLN A 108 -18.83 -1.30 18.02
N VAL A 109 -18.11 -2.04 17.19
CA VAL A 109 -17.48 -1.51 15.96
C VAL A 109 -18.55 -1.28 14.91
N PHE A 110 -18.54 -0.12 14.26
CA PHE A 110 -19.55 0.25 13.26
C PHE A 110 -18.91 0.61 11.91
N VAL A 111 -19.70 0.55 10.84
CA VAL A 111 -19.33 1.08 9.53
C VAL A 111 -19.69 2.58 9.53
N PRO A 112 -18.69 3.46 9.41
CA PRO A 112 -18.91 4.91 9.58
C PRO A 112 -19.49 5.56 8.34
N ASN A 113 -20.04 6.78 8.52
CA ASN A 113 -20.20 7.72 7.41
C ASN A 113 -18.82 8.29 7.04
N ILE A 114 -18.35 7.93 5.85
CA ILE A 114 -16.99 8.28 5.39
C ILE A 114 -16.80 9.80 5.26
N HIS A 115 -17.80 10.54 4.81
CA HIS A 115 -17.67 11.99 4.67
C HIS A 115 -17.52 12.71 6.01
N GLU A 116 -18.19 12.23 7.05
CA GLU A 116 -18.12 12.81 8.39
C GLU A 116 -16.81 12.47 9.11
N THR A 117 -16.29 11.26 8.90
CA THR A 117 -15.14 10.74 9.67
C THR A 117 -13.81 10.85 8.95
N LEU A 118 -13.81 10.74 7.62
CA LEU A 118 -12.60 10.72 6.78
C LEU A 118 -12.63 11.75 5.65
N GLY A 119 -13.54 12.74 5.72
CA GLY A 119 -13.67 13.82 4.72
C GLY A 119 -12.37 14.56 4.46
N TYR A 120 -11.57 14.79 5.50
CA TYR A 120 -10.25 15.42 5.40
C TYR A 120 -9.29 14.68 4.45
N VAL A 121 -9.42 13.35 4.31
CA VAL A 121 -8.61 12.58 3.37
C VAL A 121 -9.01 12.90 1.93
N MET A 122 -10.32 13.07 1.66
CA MET A 122 -10.82 13.43 0.32
C MET A 122 -10.38 14.84 -0.06
N ASP A 123 -10.35 15.76 0.90
CA ASP A 123 -9.84 17.10 0.69
C ASP A 123 -8.32 17.09 0.43
N ALA A 124 -7.57 16.26 1.14
CA ALA A 124 -6.14 16.03 0.85
C ALA A 124 -5.92 15.46 -0.56
N VAL A 125 -6.78 14.53 -1.03
CA VAL A 125 -6.73 14.01 -2.41
C VAL A 125 -6.93 15.14 -3.43
N LYS A 126 -7.98 15.96 -3.28
CA LYS A 126 -8.28 17.06 -4.19
C LYS A 126 -7.13 18.06 -4.25
N LEU A 127 -6.65 18.51 -3.09
CA LEU A 127 -5.53 19.44 -2.99
C LEU A 127 -4.25 18.86 -3.59
N THR A 128 -3.96 17.59 -3.33
CA THR A 128 -2.81 16.91 -3.96
C THR A 128 -2.93 16.89 -5.48
N LYS A 129 -4.11 16.63 -6.02
CA LYS A 129 -4.35 16.65 -7.48
C LYS A 129 -4.08 18.03 -8.08
N GLU A 130 -4.53 19.09 -7.41
CA GLU A 130 -4.25 20.48 -7.81
C GLU A 130 -2.73 20.75 -7.81
N MET A 131 -2.02 20.37 -6.74
CA MET A 131 -0.57 20.57 -6.60
C MET A 131 0.25 19.75 -7.61
N LEU A 132 -0.20 18.55 -7.98
CA LEU A 132 0.44 17.70 -9.01
C LEU A 132 0.24 18.27 -10.42
N ASN A 133 -0.79 19.08 -10.67
CA ASN A 133 -1.08 19.68 -11.97
C ASN A 133 -0.97 18.69 -13.14
N ASP A 134 -1.55 17.51 -12.96
CA ASP A 134 -1.51 16.38 -13.91
C ASP A 134 -0.09 15.89 -14.29
N GLU A 135 0.94 16.19 -13.51
CA GLU A 135 2.31 15.75 -13.81
C GLU A 135 2.42 14.20 -13.78
N VAL A 136 1.89 13.58 -12.73
CA VAL A 136 1.87 12.11 -12.54
C VAL A 136 0.53 11.68 -11.95
N PRO A 137 0.15 10.38 -12.09
CA PRO A 137 -1.05 9.85 -11.45
C PRO A 137 -0.91 9.78 -9.92
N LEU A 138 -2.04 9.90 -9.22
CA LEU A 138 -2.15 9.79 -7.78
C LEU A 138 -2.74 8.43 -7.39
N ILE A 139 -2.03 7.69 -6.53
CA ILE A 139 -2.47 6.43 -5.94
C ILE A 139 -3.12 6.71 -4.58
N GLY A 140 -4.36 6.24 -4.39
CA GLY A 140 -4.98 6.08 -3.09
C GLY A 140 -4.67 4.69 -2.52
N PHE A 141 -4.77 4.51 -1.19
CA PHE A 141 -4.51 3.21 -0.60
C PHE A 141 -5.34 2.95 0.65
N ALA A 142 -5.39 1.68 1.06
CA ALA A 142 -5.84 1.24 2.37
C ALA A 142 -5.06 0.00 2.81
N GLY A 143 -5.11 -0.31 4.11
CA GLY A 143 -4.70 -1.61 4.61
C GLY A 143 -5.71 -2.69 4.20
N SER A 144 -5.23 -3.93 4.04
CA SER A 144 -6.13 -5.07 3.88
C SER A 144 -6.97 -5.29 5.15
N PRO A 145 -8.13 -5.90 5.04
CA PRO A 145 -8.95 -6.22 6.22
C PRO A 145 -8.19 -7.04 7.26
N TRP A 146 -7.41 -8.04 6.84
CA TRP A 146 -6.57 -8.82 7.72
C TRP A 146 -5.50 -7.99 8.43
N THR A 147 -4.79 -7.13 7.70
CA THR A 147 -3.76 -6.26 8.31
C THR A 147 -4.35 -5.33 9.36
N ILE A 148 -5.53 -4.75 9.11
CA ILE A 148 -6.23 -3.90 10.09
C ILE A 148 -6.73 -4.73 11.27
N PHE A 149 -7.31 -5.91 11.02
CA PHE A 149 -7.75 -6.88 12.02
C PHE A 149 -6.60 -7.28 12.96
N CYS A 150 -5.41 -7.55 12.41
CA CYS A 150 -4.23 -7.87 13.21
C CYS A 150 -3.97 -6.79 14.27
N TYR A 151 -3.97 -5.52 13.89
CA TYR A 151 -3.77 -4.43 14.87
C TYR A 151 -4.94 -4.32 15.85
N ALA A 152 -6.18 -4.45 15.37
CA ALA A 152 -7.37 -4.31 16.20
C ALA A 152 -7.45 -5.38 17.30
N VAL A 153 -7.04 -6.61 17.00
CA VAL A 153 -7.12 -7.75 17.93
C VAL A 153 -5.84 -7.93 18.76
N GLU A 154 -4.67 -7.79 18.15
CA GLU A 154 -3.40 -7.89 18.87
C GLU A 154 -3.19 -6.71 19.81
N GLY A 155 -3.63 -5.51 19.42
CA GLY A 155 -3.47 -4.26 20.16
C GLY A 155 -2.16 -3.52 19.89
N LYS A 156 -1.23 -4.12 19.19
CA LYS A 156 0.09 -3.56 18.82
C LYS A 156 0.72 -4.33 17.66
N GLY A 157 1.87 -3.86 17.16
CA GLY A 157 2.69 -4.65 16.24
C GLY A 157 3.20 -5.95 16.91
N SER A 158 3.21 -7.04 16.16
CA SER A 158 3.66 -8.36 16.63
C SER A 158 4.54 -9.03 15.56
N LYS A 159 5.39 -9.97 15.98
CA LYS A 159 6.18 -10.80 15.06
C LYS A 159 5.39 -11.96 14.48
N SER A 160 4.36 -12.43 15.16
CA SER A 160 3.61 -13.67 14.85
C SER A 160 2.09 -13.48 14.83
N PHE A 161 1.57 -12.43 15.47
CA PHE A 161 0.14 -12.16 15.63
C PHE A 161 -0.64 -13.36 16.23
N ASP A 162 -0.08 -13.97 17.27
CA ASP A 162 -0.65 -15.16 17.91
C ASP A 162 -2.03 -14.91 18.46
N THR A 163 -2.26 -13.73 19.08
CA THR A 163 -3.57 -13.35 19.61
C THR A 163 -4.60 -13.19 18.51
N ALA A 164 -4.23 -12.52 17.42
CA ALA A 164 -5.12 -12.31 16.27
C ALA A 164 -5.49 -13.65 15.60
N LYS A 165 -4.51 -14.52 15.36
CA LYS A 165 -4.76 -15.87 14.83
C LYS A 165 -5.58 -16.72 15.81
N GLY A 166 -5.21 -16.70 17.09
CA GLY A 166 -5.95 -17.43 18.14
C GLY A 166 -7.41 -17.01 18.22
N PHE A 167 -7.71 -15.71 18.02
CA PHE A 167 -9.08 -15.23 17.95
C PHE A 167 -9.84 -15.76 16.73
N CYS A 168 -9.20 -15.85 15.56
CA CYS A 168 -9.79 -16.49 14.39
C CYS A 168 -10.19 -17.94 14.65
N PHE A 169 -9.31 -18.70 15.31
CA PHE A 169 -9.52 -20.13 15.52
C PHE A 169 -10.49 -20.44 16.67
N SER A 170 -10.47 -19.63 17.72
CA SER A 170 -11.33 -19.84 18.89
C SER A 170 -12.71 -19.20 18.78
N ASN A 171 -12.86 -18.17 17.95
CA ASN A 171 -14.11 -17.43 17.78
C ASN A 171 -14.31 -16.97 16.32
N PRO A 172 -14.39 -17.92 15.36
CA PRO A 172 -14.42 -17.60 13.93
C PRO A 172 -15.60 -16.71 13.54
N VAL A 173 -16.74 -16.86 14.17
CA VAL A 173 -17.93 -16.02 13.87
C VAL A 173 -17.66 -14.54 14.17
N ALA A 174 -17.03 -14.25 15.31
CA ALA A 174 -16.68 -12.88 15.68
C ALA A 174 -15.55 -12.33 14.78
N ALA A 175 -14.56 -13.17 14.44
CA ALA A 175 -13.46 -12.80 13.56
C ALA A 175 -13.98 -12.43 12.15
N HIS A 176 -14.82 -13.26 11.56
CA HIS A 176 -15.45 -12.99 10.26
C HIS A 176 -16.35 -11.73 10.30
N SER A 177 -17.10 -11.52 11.40
CA SER A 177 -17.91 -10.32 11.55
C SER A 177 -17.05 -9.03 11.59
N LEU A 178 -15.94 -9.05 12.31
CA LEU A 178 -15.02 -7.89 12.36
C LEU A 178 -14.34 -7.66 11.00
N LEU A 179 -13.84 -8.72 10.36
CA LEU A 179 -13.24 -8.65 9.02
C LEU A 179 -14.21 -8.09 8.00
N GLN A 180 -15.49 -8.49 8.04
CA GLN A 180 -16.50 -7.97 7.12
C GLN A 180 -16.76 -6.48 7.36
N LYS A 181 -16.92 -6.03 8.61
CA LYS A 181 -17.09 -4.60 8.93
C LYS A 181 -15.92 -3.75 8.44
N ILE A 182 -14.67 -4.26 8.60
CA ILE A 182 -13.47 -3.60 8.08
C ILE A 182 -13.52 -3.54 6.54
N THR A 183 -13.93 -4.62 5.89
CA THR A 183 -14.06 -4.71 4.44
C THR A 183 -15.07 -3.71 3.91
N ASP A 184 -16.26 -3.67 4.49
CA ASP A 184 -17.33 -2.75 4.09
C ASP A 184 -16.90 -1.29 4.23
N THR A 185 -16.26 -0.95 5.36
CA THR A 185 -15.70 0.38 5.58
C THR A 185 -14.62 0.73 4.56
N THR A 186 -13.72 -0.21 4.28
CA THR A 186 -12.63 -0.02 3.32
C THR A 186 -13.14 0.19 1.91
N ILE A 187 -14.18 -0.55 1.49
CA ILE A 187 -14.83 -0.35 0.18
C ILE A 187 -15.41 1.07 0.07
N LEU A 188 -16.18 1.50 1.06
CA LEU A 188 -16.75 2.85 1.06
C LEU A 188 -15.65 3.92 1.02
N TYR A 189 -14.63 3.78 1.84
CA TYR A 189 -13.51 4.70 1.91
C TYR A 189 -12.75 4.81 0.58
N LEU A 190 -12.45 3.69 -0.06
CA LEU A 190 -11.72 3.68 -1.32
C LEU A 190 -12.57 4.21 -2.48
N LYS A 191 -13.88 3.96 -2.51
CA LYS A 191 -14.79 4.57 -3.49
C LYS A 191 -14.79 6.10 -3.39
N GLU A 192 -14.81 6.66 -2.19
CA GLU A 192 -14.73 8.11 -2.01
C GLU A 192 -13.37 8.67 -2.44
N LYS A 193 -12.25 7.97 -2.22
CA LYS A 193 -10.93 8.36 -2.76
C LYS A 193 -10.91 8.40 -4.29
N VAL A 194 -11.54 7.44 -4.95
CA VAL A 194 -11.66 7.43 -6.41
C VAL A 194 -12.47 8.62 -6.89
N LYS A 195 -13.63 8.89 -6.28
CA LYS A 195 -14.46 10.07 -6.59
C LYS A 195 -13.71 11.37 -6.35
N ALA A 196 -12.87 11.44 -5.31
CA ALA A 196 -12.05 12.62 -5.01
C ALA A 196 -10.91 12.84 -6.01
N GLY A 197 -10.52 11.83 -6.81
CA GLY A 197 -9.58 11.98 -7.92
C GLY A 197 -8.37 11.05 -7.91
N CYS A 198 -8.30 10.02 -7.04
CA CYS A 198 -7.27 9.00 -7.15
C CYS A 198 -7.38 8.25 -8.48
N ASN A 199 -6.26 8.06 -9.16
CA ASN A 199 -6.18 7.41 -10.47
C ASN A 199 -6.05 5.89 -10.38
N ALA A 200 -5.58 5.37 -9.25
CA ALA A 200 -5.48 3.96 -8.93
C ALA A 200 -5.55 3.76 -7.42
N ILE A 201 -5.82 2.52 -7.01
CA ILE A 201 -5.90 2.13 -5.59
C ILE A 201 -4.91 1.00 -5.30
N GLN A 202 -4.20 1.12 -4.19
CA GLN A 202 -3.30 0.10 -3.65
C GLN A 202 -3.87 -0.47 -2.34
N ILE A 203 -3.99 -1.79 -2.23
CA ILE A 203 -4.34 -2.50 -0.99
C ILE A 203 -3.06 -3.09 -0.43
N PHE A 204 -2.76 -2.78 0.84
CA PHE A 204 -1.56 -3.28 1.53
C PHE A 204 -1.91 -4.40 2.50
N ASP A 205 -1.55 -5.63 2.17
CA ASP A 205 -1.59 -6.76 3.09
C ASP A 205 -0.19 -7.06 3.66
N SER A 206 0.20 -6.26 4.66
CA SER A 206 1.53 -6.32 5.26
C SER A 206 1.74 -7.56 6.14
N TRP A 207 0.64 -8.20 6.58
CA TRP A 207 0.69 -9.32 7.53
C TRP A 207 0.08 -10.61 6.99
N GLY A 208 -0.32 -10.67 5.73
CA GLY A 208 -0.88 -11.86 5.10
C GLY A 208 0.06 -13.06 5.13
N GLY A 209 1.37 -12.84 4.96
CA GLY A 209 2.38 -13.90 5.04
C GLY A 209 2.57 -14.52 6.43
N MET A 210 1.84 -14.07 7.46
CA MET A 210 1.82 -14.71 8.78
C MET A 210 0.80 -15.87 8.87
N LEU A 211 -0.03 -16.03 7.84
CA LEU A 211 -1.05 -17.07 7.74
C LEU A 211 -0.55 -18.26 6.92
N SER A 212 -1.08 -19.46 7.21
CA SER A 212 -0.97 -20.59 6.28
C SER A 212 -1.69 -20.27 4.97
N PRO A 213 -1.42 -20.98 3.86
CA PRO A 213 -2.14 -20.74 2.61
C PRO A 213 -3.67 -20.87 2.77
N GLU A 214 -4.15 -21.82 3.55
CA GLU A 214 -5.56 -22.07 3.83
C GLU A 214 -6.16 -20.93 4.66
N ASP A 215 -5.51 -20.55 5.76
CA ASP A 215 -5.94 -19.44 6.62
C ASP A 215 -5.90 -18.10 5.86
N TYR A 216 -4.91 -17.92 4.99
CA TYR A 216 -4.82 -16.73 4.14
C TYR A 216 -6.03 -16.61 3.22
N LYS A 217 -6.45 -17.69 2.61
CA LYS A 217 -7.63 -17.72 1.77
C LYS A 217 -8.88 -17.37 2.56
N GLU A 218 -9.00 -17.91 3.79
CA GLU A 218 -10.17 -17.74 4.66
C GLU A 218 -10.21 -16.37 5.34
N PHE A 219 -9.09 -15.90 5.94
CA PHE A 219 -9.09 -14.71 6.79
C PHE A 219 -8.52 -13.44 6.13
N SER A 220 -7.89 -13.55 4.96
CA SER A 220 -7.37 -12.39 4.23
C SER A 220 -7.90 -12.29 2.80
N TRP A 221 -7.59 -13.26 1.92
CA TRP A 221 -7.81 -13.13 0.51
C TRP A 221 -9.28 -12.93 0.13
N GLN A 222 -10.22 -13.67 0.72
CA GLN A 222 -11.64 -13.51 0.40
C GLN A 222 -12.15 -12.09 0.64
N TYR A 223 -11.62 -11.39 1.63
CA TYR A 223 -11.98 -10.01 1.97
C TYR A 223 -11.30 -8.99 1.06
N ILE A 224 -10.04 -9.22 0.71
CA ILE A 224 -9.34 -8.42 -0.29
C ILE A 224 -10.06 -8.54 -1.64
N ASN A 225 -10.46 -9.74 -2.03
CA ASN A 225 -11.17 -9.96 -3.30
C ASN A 225 -12.53 -9.26 -3.34
N GLN A 226 -13.26 -9.16 -2.23
CA GLN A 226 -14.48 -8.35 -2.15
C GLN A 226 -14.20 -6.87 -2.47
N ILE A 227 -13.08 -6.31 -1.95
CA ILE A 227 -12.68 -4.93 -2.24
C ILE A 227 -12.33 -4.79 -3.73
N VAL A 228 -11.55 -5.74 -4.27
CA VAL A 228 -11.20 -5.76 -5.71
C VAL A 228 -12.44 -5.77 -6.58
N GLU A 229 -13.37 -6.69 -6.33
CA GLU A 229 -14.63 -6.80 -7.10
C GLU A 229 -15.47 -5.51 -7.03
N ALA A 230 -15.53 -4.88 -5.85
CA ALA A 230 -16.30 -3.66 -5.63
C ALA A 230 -15.72 -2.40 -6.31
N LEU A 231 -14.44 -2.42 -6.70
CA LEU A 231 -13.72 -1.26 -7.24
C LEU A 231 -13.28 -1.43 -8.69
N ALA A 232 -13.23 -2.66 -9.21
CA ALA A 232 -12.59 -2.98 -10.49
C ALA A 232 -13.21 -2.26 -11.70
N GLU A 233 -14.49 -1.93 -11.64
CA GLU A 233 -15.18 -1.19 -12.71
C GLU A 233 -14.92 0.33 -12.63
N ASP A 234 -14.59 0.83 -11.43
CA ASP A 234 -14.42 2.26 -11.17
C ASP A 234 -12.95 2.71 -11.30
N THR A 235 -11.99 1.81 -11.03
CA THR A 235 -10.56 2.16 -10.97
C THR A 235 -9.64 0.94 -11.12
N LYS A 236 -8.35 1.21 -11.30
CA LYS A 236 -7.30 0.17 -11.27
C LYS A 236 -6.94 -0.19 -9.84
N VAL A 237 -6.97 -1.47 -9.51
CA VAL A 237 -6.69 -1.98 -8.16
C VAL A 237 -5.41 -2.80 -8.15
N ILE A 238 -4.49 -2.42 -7.29
CA ILE A 238 -3.22 -3.12 -7.05
C ILE A 238 -3.31 -3.80 -5.69
N VAL A 239 -3.02 -5.08 -5.63
CA VAL A 239 -2.95 -5.84 -4.37
C VAL A 239 -1.51 -6.16 -4.04
N PHE A 240 -1.04 -5.73 -2.89
CA PHE A 240 0.27 -6.09 -2.35
C PHE A 240 0.13 -7.00 -1.13
N GLY A 241 0.72 -8.19 -1.20
CA GLY A 241 0.79 -9.13 -0.09
C GLY A 241 2.23 -9.46 0.29
N LYS A 242 2.69 -9.00 1.46
CA LYS A 242 4.04 -9.31 1.94
C LYS A 242 4.15 -10.77 2.35
N GLY A 243 5.07 -11.50 1.73
CA GLY A 243 5.26 -12.94 1.98
C GLY A 243 4.14 -13.83 1.43
N CYS A 244 3.20 -13.28 0.64
CA CYS A 244 2.03 -14.00 0.14
C CYS A 244 2.24 -14.60 -1.26
N TRP A 245 3.48 -14.90 -1.64
CA TRP A 245 3.79 -15.46 -2.97
C TRP A 245 3.05 -16.78 -3.26
N PHE A 246 2.71 -17.56 -2.25
CA PHE A 246 1.92 -18.79 -2.38
C PHE A 246 0.51 -18.55 -2.90
N ALA A 247 -0.04 -17.35 -2.74
CA ALA A 247 -1.39 -16.98 -3.19
C ALA A 247 -1.43 -16.30 -4.57
N LEU A 248 -0.28 -16.01 -5.21
CA LEU A 248 -0.21 -15.26 -6.46
C LEU A 248 -1.03 -15.90 -7.59
N ASN A 249 -1.10 -17.22 -7.66
CA ASN A 249 -1.91 -17.92 -8.67
C ASN A 249 -3.41 -17.66 -8.51
N ASP A 250 -3.92 -17.59 -7.28
CA ASP A 250 -5.33 -17.28 -7.03
C ASP A 250 -5.62 -15.79 -7.18
N MET A 251 -4.71 -14.92 -6.71
CA MET A 251 -4.80 -13.48 -6.91
C MET A 251 -4.84 -13.09 -8.38
N ALA A 252 -4.04 -13.76 -9.23
CA ALA A 252 -3.97 -13.49 -10.67
C ALA A 252 -5.24 -13.83 -11.45
N LYS A 253 -6.16 -14.61 -10.85
CA LYS A 253 -7.47 -14.93 -11.42
C LYS A 253 -8.56 -13.90 -11.08
N SER A 254 -8.26 -12.97 -10.17
CA SER A 254 -9.18 -11.90 -9.77
C SER A 254 -9.22 -10.76 -10.78
N LYS A 255 -10.05 -9.75 -10.51
CA LYS A 255 -10.10 -8.50 -11.27
C LYS A 255 -9.02 -7.48 -10.87
N ALA A 256 -8.03 -7.86 -10.06
CA ALA A 256 -6.92 -6.98 -9.75
C ALA A 256 -6.16 -6.57 -11.04
N SER A 257 -5.78 -5.31 -11.14
CA SER A 257 -5.02 -4.78 -12.29
C SER A 257 -3.53 -5.10 -12.18
N ALA A 258 -3.01 -5.21 -10.97
CA ALA A 258 -1.62 -5.58 -10.71
C ALA A 258 -1.46 -6.26 -9.35
N LEU A 259 -0.40 -7.07 -9.23
CA LEU A 259 -0.01 -7.72 -7.98
C LEU A 259 1.38 -7.23 -7.55
N GLY A 260 1.44 -6.71 -6.32
CA GLY A 260 2.70 -6.35 -5.68
C GLY A 260 3.36 -7.57 -5.04
N VAL A 261 4.65 -7.74 -5.30
CA VAL A 261 5.47 -8.83 -4.75
C VAL A 261 6.65 -8.27 -3.97
N ASP A 262 7.05 -8.96 -2.91
CA ASP A 262 8.25 -8.63 -2.16
C ASP A 262 9.46 -9.47 -2.62
N TRP A 263 10.62 -9.21 -2.02
CA TRP A 263 11.90 -9.85 -2.38
C TRP A 263 12.01 -11.33 -2.00
N THR A 264 11.03 -11.88 -1.27
CA THR A 264 11.04 -13.31 -0.89
C THR A 264 10.58 -14.22 -2.04
N CYS A 265 10.00 -13.63 -3.09
CA CYS A 265 9.63 -14.29 -4.33
C CYS A 265 10.55 -13.82 -5.45
N SER A 266 11.20 -14.73 -6.18
CA SER A 266 11.98 -14.35 -7.36
C SER A 266 11.09 -13.86 -8.49
N PRO A 267 11.58 -12.92 -9.36
CA PRO A 267 10.83 -12.43 -10.51
C PRO A 267 10.28 -13.55 -11.41
N ARG A 268 11.12 -14.53 -11.73
CA ARG A 268 10.74 -15.69 -12.56
C ARG A 268 9.63 -16.51 -11.93
N ASN A 269 9.72 -16.76 -10.61
CA ASN A 269 8.68 -17.51 -9.90
C ASN A 269 7.36 -16.73 -9.84
N ALA A 270 7.41 -15.42 -9.62
CA ALA A 270 6.22 -14.57 -9.65
C ALA A 270 5.54 -14.60 -11.04
N ARG A 271 6.32 -14.50 -12.13
CA ARG A 271 5.80 -14.65 -13.50
C ARG A 271 5.19 -16.01 -13.76
N TYR A 272 5.85 -17.08 -13.31
CA TYR A 272 5.34 -18.45 -13.44
C TYR A 272 4.01 -18.64 -12.72
N LEU A 273 3.93 -18.23 -11.45
CA LEU A 273 2.73 -18.38 -10.62
C LEU A 273 1.53 -17.58 -11.14
N THR A 274 1.78 -16.44 -11.79
CA THR A 274 0.72 -15.57 -12.33
C THR A 274 0.41 -15.85 -13.81
N GLY A 275 1.08 -16.82 -14.43
CA GLY A 275 0.92 -17.11 -15.86
C GLY A 275 1.37 -15.97 -16.79
N GLY A 276 2.11 -14.99 -16.28
CA GLY A 276 2.70 -13.88 -17.03
C GLY A 276 1.72 -12.84 -17.59
N LYS A 277 0.43 -12.92 -17.27
CA LYS A 277 -0.62 -12.10 -17.89
C LYS A 277 -0.94 -10.81 -17.10
N ILE A 278 -0.86 -10.88 -15.78
CA ILE A 278 -1.15 -9.73 -14.92
C ILE A 278 0.11 -8.88 -14.73
N THR A 279 -0.06 -7.57 -14.61
CA THR A 279 1.04 -6.67 -14.26
C THR A 279 1.57 -6.99 -12.87
N LEU A 280 2.90 -7.15 -12.75
CA LEU A 280 3.59 -7.34 -11.48
C LEU A 280 4.25 -6.02 -11.03
N GLN A 281 4.25 -5.78 -9.71
CA GLN A 281 4.87 -4.61 -9.10
C GLN A 281 5.84 -5.04 -8.00
N GLY A 282 7.04 -4.50 -7.99
CA GLY A 282 8.03 -4.81 -6.96
C GLY A 282 9.40 -4.98 -7.59
N ASN A 283 10.29 -5.78 -7.02
CA ASN A 283 10.33 -6.41 -5.69
C ASN A 283 11.69 -6.13 -5.03
N PHE A 284 12.26 -4.94 -5.35
CA PHE A 284 13.58 -4.59 -4.86
C PHE A 284 13.63 -4.60 -3.32
N ASP A 285 14.54 -5.36 -2.72
CA ASP A 285 14.73 -5.33 -1.27
C ASP A 285 15.16 -3.92 -0.84
N PRO A 286 14.40 -3.23 0.02
CA PRO A 286 14.75 -1.88 0.46
C PRO A 286 16.15 -1.77 1.07
N SER A 287 16.67 -2.84 1.68
CA SER A 287 18.01 -2.86 2.26
C SER A 287 19.12 -2.73 1.21
N ARG A 288 18.86 -3.14 -0.03
CA ARG A 288 19.81 -3.00 -1.14
C ARG A 288 20.07 -1.55 -1.54
N LEU A 289 19.19 -0.63 -1.15
CA LEU A 289 19.42 0.80 -1.31
C LEU A 289 20.55 1.33 -0.41
N LEU A 290 21.06 0.55 0.54
CA LEU A 290 22.28 0.87 1.30
C LEU A 290 23.58 0.58 0.54
N SER A 291 23.50 -0.08 -0.63
CA SER A 291 24.65 -0.38 -1.48
C SER A 291 25.18 0.89 -2.18
N PRO A 292 26.45 0.88 -2.68
CA PRO A 292 26.93 1.96 -3.54
C PRO A 292 26.04 2.19 -4.77
N ILE A 293 25.92 3.44 -5.21
CA ILE A 293 25.04 3.83 -6.33
C ILE A 293 25.25 2.98 -7.60
N PRO A 294 26.49 2.69 -8.07
CA PRO A 294 26.67 1.85 -9.23
C PRO A 294 26.11 0.43 -9.07
N THR A 295 26.17 -0.11 -7.83
CA THR A 295 25.62 -1.42 -7.49
C THR A 295 24.08 -1.38 -7.50
N ILE A 296 23.48 -0.30 -6.96
CA ILE A 296 22.02 -0.09 -7.01
C ILE A 296 21.54 -0.11 -8.48
N LYS A 297 22.17 0.71 -9.34
CA LYS A 297 21.81 0.80 -10.77
C LYS A 297 21.91 -0.56 -11.46
N LYS A 298 23.00 -1.30 -11.24
CA LYS A 298 23.18 -2.65 -11.79
C LYS A 298 22.08 -3.62 -11.32
N MET A 299 21.76 -3.64 -10.02
CA MET A 299 20.72 -4.52 -9.47
C MET A 299 19.32 -4.17 -9.99
N VAL A 300 19.03 -2.88 -10.20
CA VAL A 300 17.75 -2.43 -10.78
C VAL A 300 17.61 -2.95 -12.22
N HIS A 301 18.65 -2.80 -13.05
CA HIS A 301 18.62 -3.30 -14.43
C HIS A 301 18.45 -4.83 -14.45
N GLN A 302 19.19 -5.57 -13.62
CA GLN A 302 19.02 -7.03 -13.50
C GLN A 302 17.58 -7.42 -13.11
N MET A 303 16.97 -6.71 -12.18
CA MET A 303 15.58 -6.95 -11.78
C MET A 303 14.62 -6.70 -12.94
N ILE A 304 14.82 -5.63 -13.71
CA ILE A 304 13.99 -5.35 -14.89
C ILE A 304 14.19 -6.44 -15.95
N ASP A 305 15.41 -6.90 -16.20
CA ASP A 305 15.71 -8.00 -17.13
C ASP A 305 14.98 -9.30 -16.75
N GLU A 306 14.91 -9.59 -15.42
CA GLU A 306 14.24 -10.79 -14.92
C GLU A 306 12.71 -10.71 -14.97
N PHE A 307 12.10 -9.54 -14.70
CA PHE A 307 10.65 -9.33 -14.82
C PHE A 307 10.22 -9.14 -16.28
N GLY A 308 11.09 -8.58 -17.13
CA GLY A 308 10.72 -7.99 -18.42
C GLY A 308 10.14 -6.58 -18.23
N LYS A 309 10.24 -5.75 -19.28
CA LYS A 309 9.78 -4.34 -19.21
C LYS A 309 8.27 -4.18 -19.27
N ASP A 310 7.58 -5.09 -19.94
CA ASP A 310 6.13 -5.04 -20.17
C ASP A 310 5.39 -5.71 -18.99
N ASN A 311 4.19 -5.22 -18.70
CA ASN A 311 3.38 -5.67 -17.56
C ASN A 311 4.18 -5.66 -16.25
N TYR A 312 5.00 -4.61 -16.05
CA TYR A 312 5.85 -4.47 -14.90
C TYR A 312 5.90 -3.03 -14.39
N ILE A 313 5.81 -2.87 -13.08
CA ILE A 313 5.98 -1.61 -12.35
C ILE A 313 7.13 -1.80 -11.38
N VAL A 314 8.20 -1.04 -11.56
CA VAL A 314 9.33 -1.07 -10.64
C VAL A 314 8.94 -0.44 -9.31
N ASN A 315 9.15 -1.19 -8.24
CA ASN A 315 8.96 -0.72 -6.87
C ASN A 315 9.91 -1.46 -5.93
N LEU A 316 9.97 -0.99 -4.70
CA LEU A 316 10.54 -1.76 -3.61
C LEU A 316 9.58 -2.88 -3.21
N GLY A 317 10.11 -3.97 -2.67
CA GLY A 317 9.31 -5.07 -2.14
C GLY A 317 8.65 -4.75 -0.79
N HIS A 318 8.93 -3.60 -0.19
CA HIS A 318 8.25 -2.99 0.96
C HIS A 318 8.67 -1.52 1.06
N GLY A 319 8.21 -0.80 2.10
CA GLY A 319 8.53 0.62 2.28
C GLY A 319 10.02 0.92 2.39
N ILE A 320 10.45 2.04 1.80
CA ILE A 320 11.83 2.53 1.91
C ILE A 320 12.22 2.74 3.38
N LEU A 321 13.45 2.36 3.74
CA LEU A 321 13.95 2.49 5.10
C LEU A 321 14.28 3.94 5.44
N PRO A 322 14.10 4.36 6.72
CA PRO A 322 14.31 5.76 7.12
C PRO A 322 15.74 6.26 7.00
N ASN A 323 16.73 5.35 7.01
CA ASN A 323 18.15 5.63 6.97
C ASN A 323 18.76 5.59 5.56
N ILE A 324 17.94 5.43 4.52
CA ILE A 324 18.41 5.47 3.13
C ILE A 324 18.80 6.91 2.76
N PRO A 325 20.00 7.13 2.19
CA PRO A 325 20.38 8.43 1.64
C PRO A 325 19.46 8.84 0.50
N VAL A 326 19.09 10.12 0.42
CA VAL A 326 18.21 10.64 -0.64
C VAL A 326 18.78 10.35 -2.04
N ASP A 327 20.11 10.48 -2.20
CA ASP A 327 20.76 10.23 -3.50
C ASP A 327 20.70 8.75 -3.91
N HIS A 328 20.60 7.81 -2.98
CA HIS A 328 20.37 6.39 -3.30
C HIS A 328 18.94 6.14 -3.80
N ALA A 329 17.97 6.83 -3.21
CA ALA A 329 16.58 6.78 -3.69
C ALA A 329 16.44 7.41 -5.09
N LYS A 330 17.14 8.54 -5.34
CA LYS A 330 17.24 9.14 -6.68
C LYS A 330 17.88 8.17 -7.66
N ALA A 331 19.02 7.56 -7.30
CA ALA A 331 19.73 6.61 -8.15
C ALA A 331 18.87 5.40 -8.53
N PHE A 332 18.02 4.92 -7.62
CA PHE A 332 17.05 3.86 -7.92
C PHE A 332 16.05 4.28 -9.01
N VAL A 333 15.47 5.47 -8.88
CA VAL A 333 14.51 5.99 -9.87
C VAL A 333 15.20 6.31 -11.21
N GLU A 334 16.38 6.91 -11.16
CA GLU A 334 17.20 7.23 -12.36
C GLU A 334 17.59 5.95 -13.11
N ALA A 335 18.00 4.89 -12.42
CA ALA A 335 18.35 3.62 -13.05
C ALA A 335 17.19 3.05 -13.89
N VAL A 336 15.95 3.18 -13.41
CA VAL A 336 14.79 2.76 -14.20
C VAL A 336 14.56 3.66 -15.41
N LYS A 337 14.76 4.97 -15.28
CA LYS A 337 14.61 5.94 -16.36
C LYS A 337 15.70 5.81 -17.44
N GLU A 338 16.90 5.38 -17.04
CA GLU A 338 18.04 5.14 -17.94
C GLU A 338 18.00 3.76 -18.60
N TYR A 339 17.13 2.85 -18.13
CA TYR A 339 17.05 1.49 -18.66
C TYR A 339 16.66 1.52 -20.13
N LYS A 340 17.50 0.87 -20.96
CA LYS A 340 17.28 0.66 -22.40
C LYS A 340 17.15 -0.83 -22.62
N SER A 341 16.02 -1.28 -23.16
CA SER A 341 15.79 -2.66 -23.58
C SER A 341 16.55 -2.99 -24.86
#